data_16271d92650d1a86422d082c3e16a5e5
#
_entry.id   16271d92650d1a86422d082c3e16a5e5
#
_cell.length_a   1.000
_cell.length_b   1.000
_cell.length_c   1.000
_cell.angle_alpha   90.00
_cell.angle_beta   90.00
_cell.angle_gamma   90.00
#
_symmetry.space_group_name_H-M   'P 1'
#
loop_
_entity.id
_entity.type
_entity.pdbx_description
1 polymer ?
#
loop_
_entity_poly.entity_id
_entity_poly.type
_entity_poly.pdbx_seq_one_letter_code
_entity_poly.pdbx_strand_id
1 'polypeptide(L)'
;SSVIFAKHHRDQVLVSDLGIALMSCLLCFWAHKATNGWFDVFRYYIVPYMWTNHWLVMITYLQHTDIRLPHYHASMWTFPRGALCTIDRNWLGFVGPWFFHGIAETHVLHHVCSKIPHYHAWEATEALKARIGPHYMKSTENVFVTLWKTIRNCRYVEKEPVTFYRNADGVPGSVAVYSAGTDSGVALSE
;
A
#
# COMPACT_ATOMS: atom_id res chain seq x y z
N SER A 1 9.18 -22.77 14.56
CA SER A 1 8.02 -22.51 13.69
C SER A 1 7.85 -21.00 13.54
N SER A 2 7.79 -20.50 12.33
CA SER A 2 7.49 -19.07 12.07
C SER A 2 6.04 -18.77 12.45
N VAL A 3 5.79 -17.60 13.02
CA VAL A 3 4.43 -17.09 13.29
C VAL A 3 3.77 -16.61 11.98
N ILE A 4 4.59 -16.26 10.99
CA ILE A 4 4.16 -15.64 9.73
C ILE A 4 3.90 -16.69 8.64
N PHE A 5 4.73 -17.73 8.57
CA PHE A 5 4.67 -18.74 7.50
C PHE A 5 4.13 -20.07 8.01
N ALA A 6 3.14 -20.62 7.32
CA ALA A 6 2.65 -21.96 7.57
C ALA A 6 3.71 -23.01 7.22
N LYS A 7 3.61 -24.21 7.81
CA LYS A 7 4.61 -25.29 7.62
C LYS A 7 4.80 -25.68 6.15
N HIS A 8 3.74 -25.62 5.34
CA HIS A 8 3.81 -25.96 3.91
C HIS A 8 4.54 -24.91 3.05
N HIS A 9 4.83 -23.70 3.58
CA HIS A 9 5.64 -22.69 2.89
C HIS A 9 7.15 -22.86 3.11
N ARG A 10 7.58 -23.85 3.90
CA ARG A 10 9.00 -24.00 4.30
C ARG A 10 9.96 -24.05 3.12
N ASP A 11 9.61 -24.83 2.09
CA ASP A 11 10.48 -24.97 0.92
C ASP A 11 10.61 -23.66 0.13
N GLN A 12 9.52 -22.91 0.04
CA GLN A 12 9.52 -21.57 -0.58
C GLN A 12 10.39 -20.58 0.21
N VAL A 13 10.34 -20.62 1.54
CA VAL A 13 11.20 -19.81 2.40
C VAL A 13 12.67 -20.18 2.20
N LEU A 14 13.01 -21.47 2.17
CA LEU A 14 14.38 -21.93 1.92
C LEU A 14 14.91 -21.49 0.55
N VAL A 15 14.08 -21.56 -0.50
CA VAL A 15 14.45 -21.08 -1.84
C VAL A 15 14.70 -19.56 -1.81
N SER A 16 13.86 -18.80 -1.10
CA SER A 16 14.05 -17.35 -0.92
C SER A 16 15.37 -17.03 -0.18
N ASP A 17 15.64 -17.76 0.92
CA ASP A 17 16.87 -17.56 1.71
C ASP A 17 18.12 -17.89 0.89
N LEU A 18 18.09 -18.98 0.10
CA LEU A 18 19.17 -19.32 -0.83
C LEU A 18 19.36 -18.24 -1.91
N GLY A 19 18.28 -17.67 -2.44
CA GLY A 19 18.33 -16.57 -3.39
C GLY A 19 18.99 -15.31 -2.79
N ILE A 20 18.64 -14.97 -1.55
CA ILE A 20 19.25 -13.85 -0.82
C ILE A 20 20.75 -14.13 -0.56
N ALA A 21 21.10 -15.35 -0.13
CA ALA A 21 22.49 -15.73 0.08
C ALA A 21 23.33 -15.65 -1.20
N LEU A 22 22.79 -16.18 -2.30
CA LEU A 22 23.45 -16.10 -3.62
C LEU A 22 23.64 -14.65 -4.05
N MET A 23 22.60 -13.81 -3.94
CA MET A 23 22.71 -12.39 -4.31
C MET A 23 23.74 -11.66 -3.45
N SER A 24 23.79 -11.95 -2.16
CA SER A 24 24.80 -11.39 -1.26
C SER A 24 26.23 -11.79 -1.68
N CYS A 25 26.44 -13.06 -2.03
CA CYS A 25 27.72 -13.53 -2.55
C CYS A 25 28.11 -12.84 -3.86
N LEU A 26 27.15 -12.64 -4.79
CA LEU A 26 27.38 -11.93 -6.04
C LEU A 26 27.78 -10.47 -5.81
N LEU A 27 27.14 -9.78 -4.88
CA LEU A 27 27.50 -8.41 -4.51
C LEU A 27 28.89 -8.32 -3.88
N CYS A 28 29.26 -9.26 -3.01
CA CYS A 28 30.60 -9.35 -2.46
C CYS A 28 31.65 -9.63 -3.55
N PHE A 29 31.36 -10.55 -4.46
CA PHE A 29 32.22 -10.85 -5.60
C PHE A 29 32.39 -9.62 -6.49
N TRP A 30 31.31 -8.93 -6.81
CA TRP A 30 31.36 -7.69 -7.58
C TRP A 30 32.20 -6.63 -6.86
N ALA A 31 32.00 -6.39 -5.58
CA ALA A 31 32.81 -5.45 -4.80
C ALA A 31 34.30 -5.80 -4.83
N HIS A 32 34.63 -7.10 -4.79
CA HIS A 32 36.03 -7.55 -4.87
C HIS A 32 36.67 -7.30 -6.28
N LYS A 33 35.88 -7.37 -7.34
CA LYS A 33 36.37 -7.19 -8.73
C LYS A 33 36.24 -5.76 -9.26
N ALA A 34 35.38 -4.94 -8.66
CA ALA A 34 35.14 -3.57 -9.11
C ALA A 34 36.31 -2.64 -8.77
N THR A 35 36.53 -1.66 -9.62
CA THR A 35 37.62 -0.69 -9.48
C THR A 35 37.56 0.10 -8.18
N ASN A 36 36.34 0.50 -7.76
CA ASN A 36 36.11 1.25 -6.53
C ASN A 36 35.52 0.38 -5.39
N GLY A 37 35.59 -0.95 -5.55
CA GLY A 37 35.13 -1.87 -4.51
C GLY A 37 33.66 -1.69 -4.13
N TRP A 38 33.38 -1.62 -2.83
CA TRP A 38 32.02 -1.43 -2.29
C TRP A 38 31.37 -0.12 -2.69
N PHE A 39 32.12 0.90 -3.10
CA PHE A 39 31.55 2.16 -3.57
C PHE A 39 30.78 1.97 -4.88
N ASP A 40 31.26 1.13 -5.79
CA ASP A 40 30.53 0.79 -7.02
C ASP A 40 29.24 0.02 -6.71
N VAL A 41 29.28 -0.95 -5.78
CA VAL A 41 28.08 -1.67 -5.32
C VAL A 41 27.07 -0.70 -4.70
N PHE A 42 27.53 0.21 -3.84
CA PHE A 42 26.66 1.22 -3.23
C PHE A 42 26.00 2.09 -4.31
N ARG A 43 26.78 2.64 -5.23
CA ARG A 43 26.29 3.57 -6.26
C ARG A 43 25.34 2.91 -7.25
N TYR A 44 25.67 1.72 -7.73
CA TYR A 44 24.95 1.10 -8.85
C TYR A 44 23.91 0.05 -8.43
N TYR A 45 23.95 -0.41 -7.21
CA TYR A 45 22.99 -1.36 -6.67
C TYR A 45 22.21 -0.81 -5.47
N ILE A 46 22.89 -0.40 -4.40
CA ILE A 46 22.20 0.00 -3.17
C ILE A 46 21.37 1.27 -3.37
N VAL A 47 21.89 2.29 -4.05
CA VAL A 47 21.14 3.53 -4.31
C VAL A 47 19.88 3.28 -5.14
N PRO A 48 19.92 2.60 -6.31
CA PRO A 48 18.71 2.24 -7.05
C PRO A 48 17.76 1.34 -6.25
N TYR A 49 18.29 0.37 -5.50
CA TYR A 49 17.49 -0.50 -4.64
C TYR A 49 16.72 0.30 -3.57
N MET A 50 17.39 1.22 -2.87
CA MET A 50 16.75 2.09 -1.86
C MET A 50 15.70 3.00 -2.50
N TRP A 51 15.95 3.48 -3.71
CA TRP A 51 15.01 4.32 -4.47
C TRP A 51 13.76 3.54 -4.85
N THR A 52 13.91 2.31 -5.32
CA THR A 52 12.80 1.41 -5.62
C THR A 52 11.98 1.09 -4.36
N ASN A 53 12.67 0.76 -3.26
CA ASN A 53 12.00 0.50 -1.98
C ASN A 53 11.26 1.74 -1.46
N HIS A 54 11.85 2.93 -1.60
CA HIS A 54 11.19 4.18 -1.19
C HIS A 54 9.83 4.34 -1.88
N TRP A 55 9.78 4.20 -3.21
CA TRP A 55 8.53 4.34 -3.96
C TRP A 55 7.55 3.22 -3.64
N LEU A 56 8.01 1.99 -3.55
CA LEU A 56 7.17 0.84 -3.22
C LEU A 56 6.50 1.03 -1.84
N VAL A 57 7.31 1.35 -0.82
CA VAL A 57 6.80 1.55 0.55
C VAL A 57 5.88 2.77 0.62
N MET A 58 6.24 3.88 -0.02
CA MET A 58 5.41 5.09 -0.02
C MET A 58 4.06 4.88 -0.68
N ILE A 59 4.01 4.20 -1.85
CA ILE A 59 2.77 3.84 -2.53
C ILE A 59 1.95 2.93 -1.62
N THR A 60 2.50 1.82 -1.17
CA THR A 60 1.80 0.84 -0.33
C THR A 60 1.28 1.47 0.96
N TYR A 61 2.12 2.26 1.64
CA TYR A 61 1.72 2.95 2.86
C TYR A 61 0.52 3.86 2.64
N LEU A 62 0.56 4.72 1.63
CA LEU A 62 -0.52 5.68 1.38
C LEU A 62 -1.81 5.04 0.85
N GLN A 63 -1.71 3.91 0.15
CA GLN A 63 -2.90 3.18 -0.29
C GLN A 63 -3.65 2.48 0.85
N HIS A 64 -2.94 2.11 1.91
CA HIS A 64 -3.50 1.35 3.04
C HIS A 64 -3.63 2.14 4.33
N THR A 65 -3.20 3.40 4.34
CA THR A 65 -3.21 4.24 5.53
C THR A 65 -3.93 5.55 5.24
N ASP A 66 -5.17 5.63 5.69
CA ASP A 66 -6.00 6.84 5.60
C ASP A 66 -6.96 6.86 6.80
N ILE A 67 -7.28 8.05 7.28
CA ILE A 67 -8.21 8.25 8.39
C ILE A 67 -9.63 7.76 8.09
N ARG A 68 -9.98 7.59 6.81
CA ARG A 68 -11.28 7.14 6.32
C ARG A 68 -11.36 5.62 6.15
N LEU A 69 -10.23 4.91 6.19
CA LEU A 69 -10.21 3.46 6.00
C LEU A 69 -10.49 2.74 7.32
N PRO A 70 -11.51 1.88 7.36
CA PRO A 70 -11.79 1.08 8.54
C PRO A 70 -10.77 -0.05 8.70
N HIS A 71 -10.54 -0.45 9.94
CA HIS A 71 -9.79 -1.64 10.31
C HIS A 71 -10.72 -2.63 10.97
N TYR A 72 -10.74 -3.87 10.48
CA TYR A 72 -11.63 -4.93 10.96
C TYR A 72 -10.85 -5.92 11.82
N HIS A 73 -11.38 -6.19 13.03
CA HIS A 73 -10.91 -7.31 13.82
C HIS A 73 -11.20 -8.64 13.11
N ALA A 74 -10.43 -9.70 13.42
CA ALA A 74 -10.55 -11.01 12.77
C ALA A 74 -11.97 -11.58 12.77
N SER A 75 -12.77 -11.31 13.82
CA SER A 75 -14.18 -11.72 13.91
C SER A 75 -15.12 -11.02 12.93
N MET A 76 -14.74 -9.85 12.43
CA MET A 76 -15.55 -9.03 11.52
C MET A 76 -14.98 -9.01 10.10
N TRP A 77 -13.78 -9.58 9.92
CA TRP A 77 -13.10 -9.57 8.64
C TRP A 77 -13.79 -10.50 7.63
N THR A 78 -13.99 -9.99 6.43
CA THR A 78 -14.39 -10.77 5.26
C THR A 78 -13.53 -10.33 4.07
N PHE A 79 -13.42 -11.16 3.03
CA PHE A 79 -12.64 -10.78 1.85
C PHE A 79 -13.07 -9.42 1.23
N PRO A 80 -14.36 -9.15 1.00
CA PRO A 80 -14.78 -7.85 0.48
C PRO A 80 -14.40 -6.68 1.39
N ARG A 81 -14.58 -6.84 2.71
CA ARG A 81 -14.16 -5.80 3.66
C ARG A 81 -12.66 -5.55 3.62
N GLY A 82 -11.85 -6.60 3.63
CA GLY A 82 -10.40 -6.47 3.51
C GLY A 82 -9.95 -5.87 2.18
N ALA A 83 -10.53 -6.30 1.07
CA ALA A 83 -10.22 -5.80 -0.26
C ALA A 83 -10.56 -4.31 -0.42
N LEU A 84 -11.63 -3.83 0.22
CA LEU A 84 -12.06 -2.43 0.16
C LEU A 84 -11.42 -1.54 1.25
N CYS A 85 -10.56 -2.09 2.12
CA CYS A 85 -9.73 -1.30 3.05
C CYS A 85 -8.52 -0.68 2.35
N THR A 86 -8.76 -0.06 1.22
CA THR A 86 -7.74 0.65 0.44
C THR A 86 -8.36 1.80 -0.34
N ILE A 87 -7.54 2.67 -0.89
CA ILE A 87 -7.98 3.90 -1.52
C ILE A 87 -7.18 4.17 -2.79
N ASP A 88 -7.85 4.57 -3.86
CA ASP A 88 -7.18 5.07 -5.06
C ASP A 88 -6.70 6.49 -4.86
N ARG A 89 -5.48 6.78 -5.33
CA ARG A 89 -4.90 8.12 -5.23
C ARG A 89 -4.37 8.59 -6.57
N ASN A 90 -4.52 9.89 -6.82
CA ASN A 90 -3.85 10.52 -7.95
C ASN A 90 -2.35 10.68 -7.63
N TRP A 91 -1.53 9.83 -8.26
CA TRP A 91 -0.10 9.74 -7.96
C TRP A 91 0.73 10.60 -8.92
N LEU A 92 1.31 11.69 -8.40
CA LEU A 92 2.20 12.57 -9.18
C LEU A 92 1.62 13.08 -10.51
N GLY A 93 0.30 13.27 -10.59
CA GLY A 93 -0.39 13.72 -11.79
C GLY A 93 -0.21 12.75 -12.97
N PHE A 94 0.21 13.25 -14.14
CA PHE A 94 0.41 12.42 -15.33
C PHE A 94 1.63 11.48 -15.26
N VAL A 95 2.61 11.80 -14.42
CA VAL A 95 3.83 11.00 -14.26
C VAL A 95 3.52 9.65 -13.61
N GLY A 96 2.62 9.62 -12.64
CA GLY A 96 2.24 8.41 -11.94
C GLY A 96 1.69 7.32 -12.84
N PRO A 97 0.61 7.57 -13.60
CA PRO A 97 0.05 6.61 -14.55
C PRO A 97 1.07 6.14 -15.60
N TRP A 98 1.92 7.03 -16.09
CA TRP A 98 2.92 6.68 -17.09
C TRP A 98 4.06 5.82 -16.50
N PHE A 99 4.58 6.17 -15.34
CA PHE A 99 5.76 5.53 -14.75
C PHE A 99 5.41 4.27 -13.93
N PHE A 100 4.27 4.33 -13.21
CA PHE A 100 3.82 3.24 -12.33
C PHE A 100 2.62 2.48 -12.88
N HIS A 101 2.29 2.68 -14.17
CA HIS A 101 1.22 1.96 -14.87
C HIS A 101 -0.15 2.06 -14.19
N GLY A 102 -0.40 3.15 -13.45
CA GLY A 102 -1.68 3.39 -12.79
C GLY A 102 -1.94 2.57 -11.53
N ILE A 103 -0.92 1.93 -10.94
CA ILE A 103 -1.11 1.10 -9.74
C ILE A 103 -1.69 1.88 -8.56
N ALA A 104 -1.44 3.16 -8.46
CA ALA A 104 -1.98 3.99 -7.39
C ALA A 104 -3.41 4.46 -7.66
N GLU A 105 -3.76 4.67 -8.93
CA GLU A 105 -5.06 5.15 -9.39
C GLU A 105 -6.09 4.03 -9.54
N THR A 106 -5.67 2.77 -9.58
CA THR A 106 -6.51 1.58 -9.76
C THR A 106 -6.27 0.52 -8.69
N HIS A 107 -5.83 0.95 -7.51
CA HIS A 107 -5.38 0.07 -6.44
C HIS A 107 -6.52 -0.69 -5.76
N VAL A 108 -7.68 -0.06 -5.62
CA VAL A 108 -8.89 -0.71 -5.12
C VAL A 108 -9.25 -1.92 -6.00
N LEU A 109 -9.20 -1.75 -7.31
CA LEU A 109 -9.42 -2.85 -8.24
C LEU A 109 -8.37 -3.96 -8.06
N HIS A 110 -7.10 -3.60 -7.89
CA HIS A 110 -6.03 -4.56 -7.66
C HIS A 110 -6.31 -5.45 -6.44
N HIS A 111 -6.88 -4.91 -5.38
CA HIS A 111 -7.27 -5.69 -4.20
C HIS A 111 -8.50 -6.56 -4.42
N VAL A 112 -9.44 -6.14 -5.25
CA VAL A 112 -10.62 -6.93 -5.59
C VAL A 112 -10.29 -8.05 -6.58
N CYS A 113 -9.46 -7.76 -7.59
CA CYS A 113 -9.05 -8.72 -8.62
C CYS A 113 -7.64 -8.43 -9.15
N SER A 114 -6.62 -8.96 -8.47
CA SER A 114 -5.20 -8.77 -8.81
C SER A 114 -4.77 -9.41 -10.15
N LYS A 115 -5.63 -10.20 -10.78
CA LYS A 115 -5.34 -10.86 -12.07
C LYS A 115 -5.55 -9.95 -13.29
N ILE A 116 -6.20 -8.80 -13.11
CA ILE A 116 -6.45 -7.86 -14.21
C ILE A 116 -5.12 -7.14 -14.54
N PRO A 117 -4.64 -7.23 -15.78
CA PRO A 117 -3.41 -6.56 -16.17
C PRO A 117 -3.61 -5.03 -16.22
N HIS A 118 -2.51 -4.28 -16.02
CA HIS A 118 -2.55 -2.82 -15.88
C HIS A 118 -3.24 -2.08 -17.06
N TYR A 119 -3.09 -2.59 -18.28
CA TYR A 119 -3.68 -1.98 -19.47
C TYR A 119 -5.23 -2.11 -19.56
N HIS A 120 -5.84 -2.99 -18.74
CA HIS A 120 -7.29 -3.11 -18.55
C HIS A 120 -7.77 -2.58 -17.20
N ALA A 121 -6.83 -2.15 -16.32
CA ALA A 121 -7.17 -1.76 -14.96
C ALA A 121 -8.09 -0.52 -14.91
N TRP A 122 -7.90 0.44 -15.82
CA TRP A 122 -8.73 1.64 -15.86
C TRP A 122 -10.18 1.34 -16.20
N GLU A 123 -10.41 0.56 -17.27
CA GLU A 123 -11.75 0.14 -17.69
C GLU A 123 -12.45 -0.66 -16.59
N ALA A 124 -11.75 -1.64 -16.01
CA ALA A 124 -12.29 -2.45 -14.93
C ALA A 124 -12.54 -1.64 -13.65
N THR A 125 -11.75 -0.62 -13.38
CA THR A 125 -11.97 0.31 -12.27
C THR A 125 -13.28 1.08 -12.42
N GLU A 126 -13.61 1.56 -13.62
CA GLU A 126 -14.90 2.24 -13.85
C GLU A 126 -16.09 1.29 -13.66
N ALA A 127 -15.97 0.04 -14.12
CA ALA A 127 -16.98 -0.98 -13.88
C ALA A 127 -17.13 -1.31 -12.37
N LEU A 128 -16.02 -1.37 -11.65
CA LEU A 128 -16.02 -1.58 -10.20
C LEU A 128 -16.70 -0.42 -9.46
N LYS A 129 -16.39 0.84 -9.82
CA LYS A 129 -17.03 2.04 -9.25
C LYS A 129 -18.54 2.00 -9.41
N ALA A 130 -19.02 1.66 -10.61
CA ALA A 130 -20.44 1.54 -10.87
C ALA A 130 -21.12 0.47 -10.01
N ARG A 131 -20.39 -0.60 -9.66
CA ARG A 131 -20.91 -1.74 -8.88
C ARG A 131 -20.94 -1.47 -7.38
N ILE A 132 -19.88 -0.87 -6.81
CA ILE A 132 -19.75 -0.68 -5.37
C ILE A 132 -20.19 0.71 -4.90
N GLY A 133 -20.35 1.66 -5.82
CA GLY A 133 -20.90 2.99 -5.55
C GLY A 133 -20.18 3.73 -4.42
N PRO A 134 -20.90 4.12 -3.34
CA PRO A 134 -20.33 4.90 -2.23
C PRO A 134 -19.21 4.21 -1.47
N HIS A 135 -19.05 2.90 -1.63
CA HIS A 135 -17.99 2.14 -0.98
C HIS A 135 -16.63 2.29 -1.67
N TYR A 136 -16.61 2.92 -2.85
CA TYR A 136 -15.35 3.19 -3.56
C TYR A 136 -14.65 4.40 -2.98
N MET A 137 -13.42 4.19 -2.50
CA MET A 137 -12.62 5.24 -1.90
C MET A 137 -11.59 5.80 -2.89
N LYS A 138 -11.59 7.12 -3.04
CA LYS A 138 -10.63 7.84 -3.88
C LYS A 138 -10.18 9.15 -3.22
N SER A 139 -8.94 9.55 -3.47
CA SER A 139 -8.40 10.85 -3.10
C SER A 139 -7.65 11.48 -4.28
N THR A 140 -7.93 12.75 -4.53
CA THR A 140 -7.24 13.57 -5.54
C THR A 140 -6.24 14.54 -4.92
N GLU A 141 -6.07 14.48 -3.60
CA GLU A 141 -5.14 15.34 -2.88
C GLU A 141 -3.69 15.05 -3.28
N ASN A 142 -2.86 16.10 -3.26
CA ASN A 142 -1.43 15.98 -3.54
C ASN A 142 -0.78 14.95 -2.60
N VAL A 143 0.00 14.03 -3.16
CA VAL A 143 0.59 12.89 -2.46
C VAL A 143 1.49 13.29 -1.28
N PHE A 144 2.24 14.37 -1.39
CA PHE A 144 3.12 14.84 -0.32
C PHE A 144 2.34 15.48 0.83
N VAL A 145 1.26 16.22 0.51
CA VAL A 145 0.33 16.73 1.51
C VAL A 145 -0.38 15.59 2.23
N THR A 146 -0.83 14.59 1.47
CA THR A 146 -1.44 13.38 2.01
C THR A 146 -0.46 12.64 2.92
N LEU A 147 0.79 12.45 2.50
CA LEU A 147 1.81 11.79 3.32
C LEU A 147 1.99 12.51 4.66
N TRP A 148 2.10 13.83 4.64
CA TRP A 148 2.23 14.63 5.84
C TRP A 148 1.02 14.47 6.78
N LYS A 149 -0.19 14.56 6.23
CA LYS A 149 -1.44 14.37 7.00
C LYS A 149 -1.55 12.96 7.57
N THR A 150 -1.24 11.94 6.77
CA THR A 150 -1.30 10.54 7.18
C THR A 150 -0.33 10.26 8.33
N ILE A 151 0.92 10.70 8.23
CA ILE A 151 1.91 10.54 9.31
C ILE A 151 1.44 11.19 10.61
N ARG A 152 0.71 12.30 10.56
CA ARG A 152 0.23 12.99 11.76
C ARG A 152 -1.04 12.38 12.35
N ASN A 153 -1.97 11.97 11.49
CA ASN A 153 -3.32 11.60 11.91
C ASN A 153 -3.52 10.09 12.06
N CYS A 154 -2.70 9.26 11.41
CA CYS A 154 -2.81 7.80 11.46
C CYS A 154 -1.72 7.22 12.38
N ARG A 155 -1.89 7.35 13.70
CA ARG A 155 -0.87 6.95 14.69
C ARG A 155 -1.08 5.55 15.21
N TYR A 156 -2.30 5.20 15.56
CA TYR A 156 -2.66 3.89 16.10
C TYR A 156 -4.13 3.58 15.86
N VAL A 157 -4.50 2.34 16.06
CA VAL A 157 -5.87 1.83 16.06
C VAL A 157 -6.17 1.18 17.41
N GLU A 158 -7.41 1.23 17.87
CA GLU A 158 -7.87 0.55 19.09
C GLU A 158 -8.29 -0.89 18.80
N LYS A 159 -8.43 -1.70 19.85
CA LYS A 159 -8.87 -3.10 19.75
C LYS A 159 -10.39 -3.20 19.77
N GLU A 160 -11.05 -2.57 18.82
CA GLU A 160 -12.50 -2.65 18.62
C GLU A 160 -12.83 -3.53 17.41
N PRO A 161 -14.05 -4.06 17.31
CA PRO A 161 -14.46 -4.89 16.17
C PRO A 161 -14.29 -4.19 14.81
N VAL A 162 -14.60 -2.88 14.76
CA VAL A 162 -14.36 -1.99 13.64
C VAL A 162 -13.76 -0.70 14.19
N THR A 163 -12.60 -0.30 13.72
CA THR A 163 -11.91 0.89 14.21
C THR A 163 -11.31 1.69 13.07
N PHE A 164 -10.97 2.94 13.35
CA PHE A 164 -10.28 3.84 12.43
C PHE A 164 -8.99 4.33 13.07
N TYR A 165 -8.07 4.83 12.26
CA TYR A 165 -6.87 5.46 12.78
C TYR A 165 -7.20 6.63 13.71
N ARG A 166 -6.42 6.75 14.77
CA ARG A 166 -6.45 7.88 15.70
C ARG A 166 -5.15 8.69 15.61
N ASN A 167 -5.25 9.99 15.86
CA ASN A 167 -4.11 10.87 15.98
C ASN A 167 -3.45 10.73 17.37
N ALA A 168 -2.42 11.53 17.64
CA ALA A 168 -1.72 11.53 18.93
C ALA A 168 -2.63 11.91 20.12
N ASP A 169 -3.67 12.69 19.88
CA ASP A 169 -4.64 13.17 20.89
C ASP A 169 -5.81 12.20 21.09
N GLY A 170 -5.80 11.04 20.41
CA GLY A 170 -6.84 10.03 20.51
C GLY A 170 -8.10 10.32 19.70
N VAL A 171 -8.10 11.38 18.87
CA VAL A 171 -9.26 11.73 18.04
C VAL A 171 -9.34 10.79 16.84
N PRO A 172 -10.47 10.06 16.66
CA PRO A 172 -10.65 9.19 15.51
C PRO A 172 -10.80 10.02 14.23
N GLY A 173 -10.12 9.59 13.16
CA GLY A 173 -10.08 10.30 11.89
C GLY A 173 -11.44 10.41 11.19
N SER A 174 -12.31 9.42 11.33
CA SER A 174 -13.57 9.33 10.61
C SER A 174 -14.59 10.43 10.96
N VAL A 175 -14.60 10.92 12.19
CA VAL A 175 -15.64 11.87 12.67
C VAL A 175 -15.45 13.27 12.11
N ALA A 176 -14.22 13.71 11.87
CA ALA A 176 -13.94 15.08 11.43
C ALA A 176 -14.09 15.30 9.92
N VAL A 177 -14.03 14.22 9.11
CA VAL A 177 -14.01 14.34 7.63
C VAL A 177 -15.41 14.28 7.04
N TYR A 178 -16.35 13.62 7.69
CA TYR A 178 -17.75 13.55 7.23
C TYR A 178 -18.54 14.83 7.41
N SER A 179 -18.08 15.74 8.28
CA SER A 179 -18.73 17.03 8.50
C SER A 179 -18.26 18.17 7.57
N ALA A 180 -17.22 17.95 6.79
CA ALA A 180 -16.55 19.02 6.05
C ALA A 180 -16.54 18.93 4.52
N GLY A 181 -17.14 17.91 3.90
CA GLY A 181 -17.12 17.83 2.43
C GLY A 181 -17.87 16.64 1.85
N THR A 182 -18.68 16.95 0.92
CA THR A 182 -19.46 16.08 0.04
C THR A 182 -18.59 15.13 -0.79
N ASP A 183 -17.92 14.18 -0.16
CA ASP A 183 -17.37 13.02 -0.87
C ASP A 183 -17.79 11.77 -0.12
N SER A 184 -18.65 11.02 -0.79
CA SER A 184 -19.45 9.90 -0.30
C SER A 184 -18.65 8.83 0.44
N GLY A 185 -18.60 8.92 1.73
CA GLY A 185 -18.16 7.85 2.59
C GLY A 185 -19.34 7.09 3.18
N VAL A 186 -19.18 5.81 3.33
CA VAL A 186 -20.17 4.89 3.86
C VAL A 186 -20.55 5.25 5.29
N ALA A 187 -21.75 5.72 5.51
CA ALA A 187 -22.37 5.65 6.82
C ALA A 187 -22.65 4.17 7.10
N LEU A 188 -22.02 3.61 8.12
CA LEU A 188 -22.47 2.35 8.69
C LEU A 188 -23.77 2.68 9.44
N SER A 189 -24.92 2.39 8.82
CA SER A 189 -26.19 2.30 9.55
C SER A 189 -26.07 1.17 10.56
N GLU A 190 -26.44 1.46 11.81
CA GLU A 190 -26.61 0.51 12.90
C GLU A 190 -27.48 -0.68 12.53
#